data_a8d1ab6fbf93b1fc441898dfcd397d7e
#
_entry.id   a8d1ab6fbf93b1fc441898dfcd397d7e
#
_cell.length_a   1.000
_cell.length_b   1.000
_cell.length_c   1.000
_cell.angle_alpha   90.00
_cell.angle_beta   90.00
_cell.angle_gamma   90.00
#
_symmetry.space_group_name_H-M   'P 1'
#
loop_
_entity.id
_entity.type
_entity.pdbx_description
1 polymer ?
#
loop_
_entity_poly.entity_id
_entity_poly.type
_entity_poly.pdbx_seq_one_letter_code
_entity_poly.pdbx_strand_id
1 'polypeptide(L)'
;MNKSKMFELELLVLNKLKGKVALLISDHEKRNLVSLALDEVLAGDAGEAYRDVVAQEAHRSNFVENFFSYGVIESLLCDPAVEDIIINSIKPIYVHHAQKGFVCTQKKFNTRQELDNFILKLIVFSGRHGYSKIA
;
A
#
# COMPACT_ATOMS: atom_id res chain seq x y z
N MET A 1 -1.45 16.50 8.53
CA MET A 1 -0.99 16.03 7.22
C MET A 1 -2.19 15.61 6.36
N ASN A 2 -2.21 16.03 5.12
CA ASN A 2 -3.30 15.72 4.22
C ASN A 2 -3.17 14.28 3.69
N LYS A 3 -4.11 13.41 4.07
CA LYS A 3 -4.09 12.00 3.65
C LYS A 3 -4.19 11.82 2.14
N SER A 4 -4.95 12.70 1.47
CA SER A 4 -5.08 12.64 0.01
C SER A 4 -3.72 12.86 -0.67
N LYS A 5 -2.96 13.85 -0.23
CA LYS A 5 -1.61 14.09 -0.75
C LYS A 5 -0.65 12.93 -0.44
N MET A 6 -0.81 12.30 0.72
CA MET A 6 -0.02 11.11 1.07
C MET A 6 -0.25 9.97 0.07
N PHE A 7 -1.51 9.70 -0.25
CA PHE A 7 -1.84 8.63 -1.21
C PHE A 7 -1.40 8.98 -2.63
N GLU A 8 -1.48 10.24 -3.01
CA GLU A 8 -0.98 10.69 -4.32
C GLU A 8 0.53 10.51 -4.42
N LEU A 9 1.28 10.91 -3.38
CA LEU A 9 2.73 10.71 -3.33
C LEU A 9 3.08 9.22 -3.33
N GLU A 10 2.35 8.43 -2.57
CA GLU A 10 2.52 6.97 -2.53
C GLU A 10 2.37 6.36 -3.92
N LEU A 11 1.37 6.82 -4.69
CA LEU A 11 1.15 6.35 -6.05
C LEU A 11 2.35 6.68 -6.95
N LEU A 12 2.89 7.89 -6.85
CA LEU A 12 4.06 8.29 -7.64
C LEU A 12 5.28 7.41 -7.32
N VAL A 13 5.49 7.12 -6.03
CA VAL A 13 6.58 6.24 -5.59
C VAL A 13 6.37 4.81 -6.09
N LEU A 14 5.15 4.30 -5.99
CA LEU A 14 4.82 2.95 -6.48
C LEU A 14 5.09 2.82 -7.98
N ASN A 15 4.75 3.83 -8.76
CA ASN A 15 5.01 3.81 -10.20
C ASN A 15 6.52 3.80 -10.50
N LYS A 16 7.34 4.44 -9.67
CA LYS A 16 8.80 4.37 -9.81
C LYS A 16 9.36 2.99 -9.48
N LEU A 17 8.74 2.31 -8.53
CA LEU A 17 9.18 0.97 -8.10
C LEU A 17 8.70 -0.14 -9.03
N LYS A 18 7.71 0.12 -9.84
CA LYS A 18 7.09 -0.89 -10.70
C LYS A 18 8.12 -1.56 -11.60
N GLY A 19 8.25 -2.87 -11.47
CA GLY A 19 9.21 -3.66 -12.23
C GLY A 19 10.64 -3.63 -11.72
N LYS A 20 10.92 -2.89 -10.64
CA LYS A 20 12.27 -2.75 -10.08
C LYS A 20 12.49 -3.53 -8.79
N VAL A 21 11.45 -4.10 -8.22
CA VAL A 21 11.54 -4.84 -6.96
C VAL A 21 11.72 -6.32 -7.27
N ALA A 22 12.83 -6.89 -6.82
CA ALA A 22 13.08 -8.32 -6.95
C ALA A 22 12.23 -9.10 -5.94
N LEU A 23 11.87 -10.33 -6.30
CA LEU A 23 10.96 -11.16 -5.51
C LEU A 23 11.52 -11.47 -4.11
N LEU A 24 12.81 -11.71 -4.01
CA LEU A 24 13.47 -12.13 -2.77
C LEU A 24 14.51 -11.09 -2.34
N ILE A 25 14.01 -9.97 -1.77
CA ILE A 25 14.89 -8.97 -1.18
C ILE A 25 14.55 -8.81 0.30
N SER A 26 15.51 -8.38 1.09
CA SER A 26 15.31 -8.13 2.51
C SER A 26 14.43 -6.92 2.74
N ASP A 27 13.84 -6.81 3.93
CA ASP A 27 13.06 -5.63 4.31
C ASP A 27 13.91 -4.36 4.27
N HIS A 28 15.19 -4.47 4.64
CA HIS A 28 16.13 -3.35 4.57
C HIS A 28 16.31 -2.86 3.13
N GLU A 29 16.47 -3.78 2.19
CA GLU A 29 16.60 -3.43 0.77
C GLU A 29 15.32 -2.81 0.21
N LYS A 30 14.16 -3.31 0.62
CA LYS A 30 12.88 -2.72 0.24
C LYS A 30 12.76 -1.27 0.72
N ARG A 31 13.15 -1.01 1.97
CA ARG A 31 13.13 0.35 2.52
C ARG A 31 14.07 1.26 1.76
N ASN A 32 15.25 0.79 1.41
CA ASN A 32 16.20 1.55 0.62
C ASN A 32 15.64 1.89 -0.76
N LEU A 33 15.01 0.93 -1.43
CA LEU A 33 14.39 1.16 -2.73
C LEU A 33 13.26 2.20 -2.65
N VAL A 34 12.42 2.11 -1.63
CA VAL A 34 11.35 3.09 -1.41
C VAL A 34 11.93 4.47 -1.16
N SER A 35 12.96 4.56 -0.31
CA SER A 35 13.61 5.83 0.02
C SER A 35 14.24 6.48 -1.23
N LEU A 36 14.92 5.70 -2.05
CA LEU A 36 15.52 6.17 -3.31
C LEU A 36 14.45 6.62 -4.30
N ALA A 37 13.39 5.83 -4.44
CA ALA A 37 12.28 6.19 -5.33
C ALA A 37 11.59 7.47 -4.86
N LEU A 38 11.42 7.64 -3.55
CA LEU A 38 10.88 8.87 -2.99
C LEU A 38 11.76 10.07 -3.33
N ASP A 39 13.06 9.93 -3.17
CA ASP A 39 14.02 11.01 -3.53
C ASP A 39 13.92 11.38 -5.00
N GLU A 40 13.82 10.39 -5.89
CA GLU A 40 13.65 10.64 -7.31
C GLU A 40 12.35 11.38 -7.62
N VAL A 41 11.27 10.99 -7.01
CA VAL A 41 9.96 11.66 -7.19
C VAL A 41 10.03 13.10 -6.71
N LEU A 42 10.60 13.33 -5.52
CA LEU A 42 10.68 14.68 -4.95
C LEU A 42 11.62 15.60 -5.73
N ALA A 43 12.61 15.06 -6.40
CA ALA A 43 13.54 15.83 -7.23
C ALA A 43 12.93 16.21 -8.59
N GLY A 44 11.89 15.49 -9.03
CA GLY A 44 11.23 15.75 -10.31
C GLY A 44 10.09 16.75 -10.20
N ASP A 45 9.61 17.20 -11.36
CA ASP A 45 8.52 18.19 -11.44
C ASP A 45 7.22 17.65 -10.82
N ALA A 46 6.93 16.38 -11.04
CA ALA A 46 5.71 15.76 -10.51
C ALA A 46 5.69 15.70 -8.98
N GLY A 47 6.85 15.69 -8.35
CA GLY A 47 6.96 15.61 -6.89
C GLY A 47 6.99 16.95 -6.18
N GLU A 48 7.08 18.06 -6.91
CA GLU A 48 7.24 19.39 -6.31
C GLU A 48 6.10 19.72 -5.32
N ALA A 49 4.89 19.39 -5.68
CA ALA A 49 3.71 19.67 -4.86
C ALA A 49 3.69 18.87 -3.54
N TYR A 50 4.52 17.84 -3.41
CA TYR A 50 4.54 16.94 -2.26
C TYR A 50 5.76 17.11 -1.35
N ARG A 51 6.69 18.00 -1.69
CA ARG A 51 7.91 18.20 -0.90
C ARG A 51 7.59 18.58 0.54
N ASP A 52 6.57 19.38 0.77
CA ASP A 52 6.14 19.80 2.10
C ASP A 52 5.62 18.63 2.96
N VAL A 53 5.07 17.62 2.31
CA VAL A 53 4.48 16.45 3.02
C VAL A 53 5.54 15.70 3.81
N VAL A 54 6.76 15.62 3.28
CA VAL A 54 7.87 14.87 3.89
C VAL A 54 9.08 15.75 4.20
N ALA A 55 8.86 17.06 4.35
CA ALA A 55 9.94 18.01 4.66
C ALA A 55 10.58 17.72 6.01
N GLN A 56 9.79 17.31 7.00
CA GLN A 56 10.30 16.92 8.32
C GLN A 56 10.70 15.45 8.30
N GLU A 57 11.82 15.13 8.94
CA GLU A 57 12.34 13.76 9.01
C GLU A 57 11.32 12.78 9.60
N ALA A 58 10.58 13.21 10.63
CA ALA A 58 9.55 12.37 11.23
C ALA A 58 8.45 12.00 10.22
N HIS A 59 8.04 12.94 9.38
CA HIS A 59 7.03 12.69 8.35
C HIS A 59 7.56 11.76 7.27
N ARG A 60 8.82 11.93 6.88
CA ARG A 60 9.48 11.07 5.91
C ARG A 60 9.57 9.63 6.42
N SER A 61 9.99 9.46 7.68
CA SER A 61 10.07 8.14 8.30
C SER A 61 8.71 7.47 8.38
N ASN A 62 7.67 8.22 8.75
CA ASN A 62 6.31 7.71 8.78
C ASN A 62 5.82 7.30 7.40
N PHE A 63 6.15 8.08 6.38
CA PHE A 63 5.79 7.75 5.00
C PHE A 63 6.41 6.41 4.59
N VAL A 64 7.71 6.21 4.84
CA VAL A 64 8.40 4.97 4.49
C VAL A 64 7.84 3.79 5.27
N GLU A 65 7.59 3.94 6.58
CA GLU A 65 7.01 2.86 7.38
C GLU A 65 5.58 2.51 6.94
N ASN A 66 4.74 3.51 6.69
CA ASN A 66 3.37 3.29 6.22
C ASN A 66 3.31 2.68 4.82
N PHE A 67 4.36 2.88 4.04
CA PHE A 67 4.45 2.32 2.69
C PHE A 67 4.36 0.80 2.71
N PHE A 68 4.84 0.16 3.77
CA PHE A 68 4.82 -1.30 3.93
C PHE A 68 3.59 -1.81 4.68
N SER A 69 2.71 -0.92 5.11
CA SER A 69 1.46 -1.29 5.75
C SER A 69 0.39 -1.58 4.69
N TYR A 70 -0.41 -2.60 4.95
CA TYR A 70 -1.57 -2.91 4.12
C TYR A 70 -2.84 -2.23 4.60
N GLY A 71 -2.69 -1.20 5.44
CA GLY A 71 -3.79 -0.34 5.85
C GLY A 71 -4.89 -1.08 6.58
N VAL A 72 -6.12 -0.87 6.12
CA VAL A 72 -7.32 -1.38 6.80
C VAL A 72 -7.37 -2.91 6.90
N ILE A 73 -6.69 -3.63 6.03
CA ILE A 73 -6.71 -5.10 6.05
C ILE A 73 -5.54 -5.72 6.82
N GLU A 74 -4.64 -4.90 7.37
CA GLU A 74 -3.45 -5.41 8.07
C GLU A 74 -3.83 -6.40 9.18
N SER A 75 -4.80 -6.05 9.99
CA SER A 75 -5.25 -6.93 11.08
C SER A 75 -5.87 -8.22 10.58
N LEU A 76 -6.51 -8.20 9.43
CA LEU A 76 -7.11 -9.39 8.82
C LEU A 76 -6.04 -10.32 8.26
N LEU A 77 -4.97 -9.75 7.69
CA LEU A 77 -3.84 -10.54 7.19
C LEU A 77 -3.08 -11.22 8.32
N CYS A 78 -3.05 -10.61 9.50
CA CYS A 78 -2.35 -11.14 10.67
C CYS A 78 -3.17 -12.14 11.48
N ASP A 79 -4.46 -12.29 11.21
CA ASP A 79 -5.35 -13.22 11.91
C ASP A 79 -5.26 -14.61 11.28
N PRO A 80 -4.70 -15.62 11.99
CA PRO A 80 -4.55 -16.97 11.42
C PRO A 80 -5.88 -17.67 11.14
N ALA A 81 -6.99 -17.21 11.74
CA ALA A 81 -8.31 -17.78 11.52
C ALA A 81 -8.99 -17.26 10.25
N VAL A 82 -8.45 -16.20 9.65
CA VAL A 82 -8.96 -15.65 8.37
C VAL A 82 -8.34 -16.44 7.21
N GLU A 83 -9.19 -17.13 6.47
CA GLU A 83 -8.77 -17.95 5.32
C GLU A 83 -8.78 -17.16 4.02
N ASP A 84 -9.81 -16.32 3.82
CA ASP A 84 -9.97 -15.50 2.64
C ASP A 84 -10.42 -14.10 3.02
N ILE A 85 -9.97 -13.12 2.26
CA ILE A 85 -10.39 -11.72 2.39
C ILE A 85 -11.05 -11.32 1.07
N ILE A 86 -12.30 -10.89 1.14
CA ILE A 86 -13.09 -10.55 -0.04
C ILE A 86 -13.33 -9.05 -0.05
N ILE A 87 -12.73 -8.39 -1.03
CA ILE A 87 -12.81 -6.94 -1.18
C ILE A 87 -13.67 -6.63 -2.40
N ASN A 88 -14.75 -5.90 -2.18
CA ASN A 88 -15.65 -5.48 -3.24
C ASN A 88 -15.70 -3.95 -3.26
N SER A 89 -14.81 -3.33 -4.03
CA SER A 89 -14.69 -1.89 -4.12
C SER A 89 -14.48 -1.27 -2.74
N ILE A 90 -15.11 -0.14 -2.46
CA ILE A 90 -15.02 0.55 -1.16
C ILE A 90 -16.13 0.15 -0.20
N LYS A 91 -16.78 -0.98 -0.47
CA LYS A 91 -17.81 -1.56 0.40
C LYS A 91 -17.16 -2.32 1.56
N PRO A 92 -17.93 -2.63 2.62
CA PRO A 92 -17.39 -3.41 3.74
C PRO A 92 -16.74 -4.71 3.28
N ILE A 93 -15.62 -5.03 3.89
CA ILE A 93 -14.82 -6.21 3.55
C ILE A 93 -15.40 -7.43 4.27
N TYR A 94 -15.55 -8.52 3.51
CA TYR A 94 -15.95 -9.81 4.06
C TYR A 94 -14.74 -10.71 4.22
N VAL A 95 -14.81 -11.61 5.17
CA VAL A 95 -13.79 -12.63 5.36
C VAL A 95 -14.44 -14.00 5.46
N HIS A 96 -13.70 -15.02 5.05
CA HIS A 96 -14.03 -16.40 5.36
C HIS A 96 -13.20 -16.79 6.58
N HIS A 97 -13.88 -16.96 7.71
CA HIS A 97 -13.25 -17.25 8.99
C HIS A 97 -13.37 -18.74 9.29
N ALA A 98 -12.28 -19.34 9.78
CA ALA A 98 -12.20 -20.78 10.02
C ALA A 98 -13.32 -21.30 10.96
N GLN A 99 -13.68 -20.52 11.99
CA GLN A 99 -14.71 -20.92 12.95
C GLN A 99 -16.07 -20.29 12.68
N LYS A 100 -16.09 -19.03 12.22
CA LYS A 100 -17.33 -18.26 12.10
C LYS A 100 -17.95 -18.31 10.70
N GLY A 101 -17.24 -18.90 9.74
CA GLY A 101 -17.68 -18.92 8.35
C GLY A 101 -17.57 -17.56 7.69
N PHE A 102 -18.53 -17.24 6.84
CA PHE A 102 -18.55 -16.00 6.08
C PHE A 102 -19.00 -14.83 6.94
N VAL A 103 -18.13 -13.88 7.19
CA VAL A 103 -18.36 -12.77 8.11
C VAL A 103 -18.13 -11.44 7.42
N CYS A 104 -19.07 -10.50 7.60
CA CYS A 104 -18.88 -9.11 7.21
C CYS A 104 -18.09 -8.40 8.32
N THR A 105 -16.91 -7.90 7.98
CA THR A 105 -16.16 -7.07 8.92
C THR A 105 -16.71 -5.66 8.89
N GLN A 106 -16.50 -4.82 9.81
CA GLN A 106 -16.89 -3.42 9.72
C GLN A 106 -15.85 -2.57 8.97
N LYS A 107 -14.79 -3.21 8.48
CA LYS A 107 -13.68 -2.53 7.82
C LYS A 107 -13.96 -2.30 6.34
N LYS A 108 -13.51 -1.17 5.83
CA LYS A 108 -13.60 -0.84 4.40
C LYS A 108 -12.53 0.17 4.04
N PHE A 109 -12.16 0.22 2.76
CA PHE A 109 -11.35 1.32 2.25
C PHE A 109 -12.19 2.58 2.20
N ASN A 110 -11.62 3.70 2.64
CA ASN A 110 -12.37 4.96 2.72
C ASN A 110 -12.53 5.64 1.37
N THR A 111 -11.56 5.45 0.47
CA THR A 111 -11.58 6.05 -0.86
C THR A 111 -11.11 5.04 -1.89
N ARG A 112 -11.49 5.29 -3.14
CA ARG A 112 -11.02 4.49 -4.26
C ARG A 112 -9.50 4.60 -4.42
N GLN A 113 -8.93 5.76 -4.15
CA GLN A 113 -7.49 5.98 -4.21
C GLN A 113 -6.74 5.06 -3.24
N GLU A 114 -7.23 4.93 -2.02
CA GLU A 114 -6.64 4.04 -1.02
C GLU A 114 -6.67 2.59 -1.49
N LEU A 115 -7.79 2.15 -2.04
CA LEU A 115 -7.93 0.79 -2.58
C LEU A 115 -6.99 0.57 -3.77
N ASP A 116 -6.93 1.50 -4.70
CA ASP A 116 -6.08 1.37 -5.88
C ASP A 116 -4.60 1.31 -5.49
N ASN A 117 -4.17 2.10 -4.52
CA ASN A 117 -2.80 2.04 -3.99
C ASN A 117 -2.51 0.69 -3.34
N PHE A 118 -3.46 0.15 -2.59
CA PHE A 118 -3.31 -1.17 -1.98
C PHE A 118 -3.11 -2.25 -3.05
N ILE A 119 -3.91 -2.24 -4.09
CA ILE A 119 -3.81 -3.20 -5.20
C ILE A 119 -2.44 -3.07 -5.88
N LEU A 120 -2.00 -1.85 -6.14
CA LEU A 120 -0.71 -1.62 -6.78
C LEU A 120 0.45 -2.06 -5.89
N LYS A 121 0.35 -1.88 -4.56
CA LYS A 121 1.35 -2.41 -3.61
C LYS A 121 1.47 -3.92 -3.71
N LEU A 122 0.35 -4.63 -3.79
CA LEU A 122 0.37 -6.08 -3.96
C LEU A 122 1.11 -6.48 -5.23
N ILE A 123 0.84 -5.78 -6.32
CA ILE A 123 1.48 -6.07 -7.61
C ILE A 123 2.98 -5.80 -7.54
N VAL A 124 3.37 -4.65 -7.00
CA VAL A 124 4.78 -4.21 -6.94
C VAL A 124 5.61 -5.15 -6.08
N PHE A 125 5.10 -5.51 -4.89
CA PHE A 125 5.88 -6.29 -3.92
C PHE A 125 5.69 -7.79 -4.02
N SER A 126 4.68 -8.28 -4.73
CA SER A 126 4.49 -9.71 -4.95
C SER A 126 5.36 -10.26 -6.07
N GLY A 127 5.93 -9.38 -6.91
CA GLY A 127 6.69 -9.79 -8.08
C GLY A 127 5.85 -10.49 -9.14
N ARG A 128 4.52 -10.50 -9.00
CA ARG A 128 3.62 -11.16 -9.94
C ARG A 128 3.03 -10.18 -10.91
N HIS A 129 3.33 -10.40 -12.18
CA HIS A 129 2.66 -9.72 -13.27
C HIS A 129 1.34 -10.42 -13.53
N GLY A 130 0.25 -9.68 -13.62
CA GLY A 130 -1.02 -10.25 -14.05
C GLY A 130 -1.93 -10.73 -12.93
N TYR A 131 -1.89 -10.13 -11.75
CA TYR A 131 -2.98 -10.26 -10.80
C TYR A 131 -4.19 -9.51 -11.37
N SER A 132 -4.80 -10.11 -12.37
CA SER A 132 -5.94 -9.52 -13.06
C SER A 132 -7.27 -9.84 -12.39
N LYS A 133 -7.26 -10.51 -11.25
CA LYS A 133 -8.49 -11.01 -10.62
C LYS A 133 -8.69 -10.61 -9.18
N ILE A 134 -8.25 -9.43 -8.85
CA ILE A 134 -8.73 -8.81 -7.64
C ILE A 134 -9.99 -8.06 -8.07
N ALA A 135 -11.07 -8.74 -7.93
CA ALA A 135 -12.35 -8.17 -8.28
C ALA A 135 -12.70 -7.02 -7.32
#